data_ab8b73f4c2ffec8731f5415b4a16cab2
#
_entry.id   ab8b73f4c2ffec8731f5415b4a16cab2
#
_cell.length_a   1.000
_cell.length_b   1.000
_cell.length_c   1.000
_cell.angle_alpha   90.00
_cell.angle_beta   90.00
_cell.angle_gamma   90.00
#
_symmetry.space_group_name_H-M   'P 1'
#
loop_
_entity.id
_entity.type
_entity.pdbx_description
1 polymer ?
#
loop_
_entity_poly.entity_id
_entity_poly.type
_entity_poly.pdbx_seq_one_letter_code
_entity_poly.pdbx_strand_id
1 'polypeptide(L)'
;MKILVVGSGGREHALAWKLAQSERVQMVYVAPGNGGTAGDVRLQNIDISDPTWLAQFAIKENIAVTVVGPEVPLAAGIVNIFRDHGLKIFGPTREAAQLESSKDFAKAFMKRHGIPTAEYQTFTDIAAAHRYIDSKGAPIVIKADGLAAGKGVVVAMSLQEAHDAVDMMLSDNKLGNAGARVVIEEFLAGEEASFIVMVDGKNILPLATSQDHKRLQDNDEGPNTGGMGAYSPAPIVTPSLHARIMREIINPTVQGMTKDGIPFTGFLYAGLMIDAKGNPKTLEFNCRMGDPETQPIMARLKTDLLTVMEHAVNGTLDAVELEWDRRTALGVVMAAAGYPDVPRKGDVITGIPEETPECVVFHAGTSLSKGQLVTSGGRVLCVVGLGDSVRMAQKQAYETVDKIRFDGAQFRRDIGWRAVKRPA
;
A
#
# COMPACT_ATOMS: atom_id res chain seq x y z
N MET A 1 -13.17 21.05 -11.27
CA MET A 1 -11.74 21.00 -10.84
C MET A 1 -10.99 19.93 -11.62
N LYS A 2 -9.71 20.13 -11.87
CA LYS A 2 -8.79 19.14 -12.44
C LYS A 2 -7.90 18.59 -11.33
N ILE A 3 -7.72 17.28 -11.30
CA ILE A 3 -6.97 16.57 -10.27
C ILE A 3 -5.84 15.79 -10.93
N LEU A 4 -4.72 15.63 -10.24
CA LEU A 4 -3.61 14.79 -10.68
C LEU A 4 -3.41 13.64 -9.69
N VAL A 5 -3.37 12.41 -10.18
CA VAL A 5 -2.97 11.22 -9.44
C VAL A 5 -1.66 10.69 -10.01
N VAL A 6 -0.64 10.57 -9.18
CA VAL A 6 0.70 10.10 -9.60
C VAL A 6 0.80 8.60 -9.36
N GLY A 7 1.13 7.85 -10.39
CA GLY A 7 1.33 6.41 -10.38
C GLY A 7 0.61 5.68 -11.51
N SER A 8 0.74 4.35 -11.54
CA SER A 8 0.24 3.50 -12.62
C SER A 8 -0.42 2.20 -12.15
N GLY A 9 -0.49 1.97 -10.84
CA GLY A 9 -0.99 0.72 -10.27
C GLY A 9 -2.48 0.69 -9.99
N GLY A 10 -2.95 -0.41 -9.43
CA GLY A 10 -4.35 -0.59 -9.04
C GLY A 10 -4.79 0.39 -7.95
N ARG A 11 -3.90 0.73 -7.04
CA ARG A 11 -4.11 1.77 -6.03
C ARG A 11 -4.41 3.12 -6.68
N GLU A 12 -3.62 3.53 -7.66
CA GLU A 12 -3.81 4.80 -8.36
C GLU A 12 -5.09 4.79 -9.20
N HIS A 13 -5.40 3.67 -9.85
CA HIS A 13 -6.67 3.53 -10.57
C HIS A 13 -7.86 3.69 -9.60
N ALA A 14 -7.83 3.05 -8.44
CA ALA A 14 -8.90 3.16 -7.45
C ALA A 14 -9.05 4.59 -6.89
N LEU A 15 -7.93 5.29 -6.61
CA LEU A 15 -7.96 6.68 -6.19
C LEU A 15 -8.54 7.60 -7.27
N ALA A 16 -8.10 7.45 -8.52
CA ALA A 16 -8.59 8.24 -9.65
C ALA A 16 -10.08 7.98 -9.92
N TRP A 17 -10.50 6.71 -9.92
CA TRP A 17 -11.89 6.29 -10.04
C TRP A 17 -12.78 6.92 -8.97
N LYS A 18 -12.31 6.94 -7.72
CA LYS A 18 -13.06 7.54 -6.62
C LYS A 18 -13.14 9.06 -6.71
N LEU A 19 -12.05 9.72 -7.05
CA LEU A 19 -12.02 11.18 -7.26
C LEU A 19 -12.93 11.61 -8.40
N ALA A 20 -12.97 10.84 -9.49
CA ALA A 20 -13.81 11.13 -10.66
C ALA A 20 -15.31 11.01 -10.39
N GLN A 21 -15.74 10.43 -9.29
CA GLN A 21 -17.14 10.36 -8.87
C GLN A 21 -17.69 11.70 -8.33
N SER A 22 -16.80 12.62 -7.95
CA SER A 22 -17.22 13.95 -7.49
C SER A 22 -17.78 14.78 -8.65
N GLU A 23 -18.97 15.36 -8.49
CA GLU A 23 -19.58 16.25 -9.48
C GLU A 23 -18.74 17.51 -9.75
N ARG A 24 -17.83 17.86 -8.82
CA ARG A 24 -16.94 19.02 -8.95
C ARG A 24 -15.67 18.73 -9.74
N VAL A 25 -15.40 17.47 -10.06
CA VAL A 25 -14.24 17.02 -10.84
C VAL A 25 -14.58 17.02 -12.33
N GLN A 26 -13.85 17.80 -13.11
CA GLN A 26 -13.95 17.84 -14.57
C GLN A 26 -13.10 16.76 -15.22
N MET A 27 -11.92 16.53 -14.68
CA MET A 27 -10.92 15.58 -15.20
C MET A 27 -9.97 15.14 -14.09
N VAL A 28 -9.64 13.86 -14.08
CA VAL A 28 -8.54 13.32 -13.31
C VAL A 28 -7.43 12.90 -14.28
N TYR A 29 -6.29 13.55 -14.19
CA TYR A 29 -5.07 13.11 -14.88
C TYR A 29 -4.36 12.05 -14.07
N VAL A 30 -3.88 11.00 -14.71
CA VAL A 30 -3.13 9.91 -14.07
C VAL A 30 -1.75 9.80 -14.71
N ALA A 31 -0.71 9.89 -13.92
CA ALA A 31 0.66 9.98 -14.40
C ALA A 31 1.54 8.81 -13.91
N PRO A 32 1.91 7.84 -14.74
CA PRO A 32 1.57 7.71 -16.16
C PRO A 32 0.24 6.99 -16.45
N GLY A 33 -0.42 6.40 -15.44
CA GLY A 33 -1.63 5.62 -15.62
C GLY A 33 -1.40 4.22 -16.22
N ASN A 34 -2.46 3.56 -16.60
CA ASN A 34 -2.44 2.21 -17.15
C ASN A 34 -3.56 2.00 -18.19
N GLY A 35 -3.78 0.75 -18.62
CA GLY A 35 -4.81 0.43 -19.61
C GLY A 35 -6.24 0.69 -19.14
N GLY A 36 -6.51 0.58 -17.84
CA GLY A 36 -7.82 0.86 -17.27
C GLY A 36 -8.10 2.35 -17.17
N THR A 37 -7.14 3.12 -16.70
CA THR A 37 -7.27 4.58 -16.62
C THR A 37 -7.32 5.23 -18.00
N ALA A 38 -6.72 4.63 -19.02
CA ALA A 38 -6.84 5.06 -20.41
C ALA A 38 -8.24 4.82 -21.01
N GLY A 39 -8.95 3.83 -20.49
CA GLY A 39 -10.28 3.43 -20.98
C GLY A 39 -11.46 4.18 -20.35
N ASP A 40 -11.26 4.94 -19.28
CA ASP A 40 -12.32 5.69 -18.59
C ASP A 40 -12.37 7.12 -19.14
N VAL A 41 -13.54 7.54 -19.61
CA VAL A 41 -13.75 8.88 -20.19
C VAL A 41 -13.54 10.05 -19.21
N ARG A 42 -13.59 9.78 -17.91
CA ARG A 42 -13.36 10.77 -16.84
C ARG A 42 -11.90 10.90 -16.46
N LEU A 43 -11.05 9.98 -16.93
CA LEU A 43 -9.64 9.89 -16.63
C LEU A 43 -8.81 10.15 -17.89
N GLN A 44 -7.63 10.72 -17.71
CA GLN A 44 -6.69 10.94 -18.81
C GLN A 44 -5.27 10.60 -18.37
N ASN A 45 -4.65 9.64 -19.05
CA ASN A 45 -3.25 9.33 -18.83
C ASN A 45 -2.35 10.43 -19.37
N ILE A 46 -1.29 10.73 -18.63
CA ILE A 46 -0.21 11.61 -19.09
C ILE A 46 1.13 10.89 -18.90
N ASP A 47 1.92 10.80 -19.95
CA ASP A 47 3.22 10.11 -19.95
C ASP A 47 4.31 11.02 -19.37
N ILE A 48 4.16 11.36 -18.09
CA ILE A 48 5.13 12.14 -17.32
C ILE A 48 5.38 11.42 -16.00
N SER A 49 6.63 11.12 -15.70
CA SER A 49 7.05 10.51 -14.42
C SER A 49 8.05 11.38 -13.64
N ASP A 50 8.74 12.30 -14.27
CA ASP A 50 9.67 13.21 -13.59
C ASP A 50 8.89 14.22 -12.72
N PRO A 51 9.23 14.36 -11.42
CA PRO A 51 8.51 15.24 -10.50
C PRO A 51 8.53 16.72 -10.90
N THR A 52 9.62 17.20 -11.51
CA THR A 52 9.73 18.59 -11.98
C THR A 52 8.79 18.84 -13.16
N TRP A 53 8.75 17.93 -14.12
CA TRP A 53 7.81 18.01 -15.24
C TRP A 53 6.35 17.86 -14.80
N LEU A 54 6.08 17.03 -13.79
CA LEU A 54 4.74 16.93 -13.20
C LEU A 54 4.31 18.25 -12.55
N ALA A 55 5.22 18.94 -11.86
CA ALA A 55 4.94 20.27 -11.30
C ALA A 55 4.62 21.31 -12.40
N GLN A 56 5.37 21.32 -13.49
CA GLN A 56 5.10 22.18 -14.64
C GLN A 56 3.75 21.87 -15.28
N PHE A 57 3.42 20.60 -15.45
CA PHE A 57 2.11 20.17 -15.91
C PHE A 57 0.97 20.65 -14.98
N ALA A 58 1.15 20.50 -13.67
CA ALA A 58 0.17 20.92 -12.68
C ALA A 58 -0.09 22.44 -12.73
N ILE A 59 0.95 23.24 -12.96
CA ILE A 59 0.82 24.70 -13.17
C ILE A 59 0.03 24.98 -14.45
N LYS A 60 0.46 24.37 -15.57
CA LYS A 60 -0.15 24.60 -16.89
C LYS A 60 -1.63 24.24 -16.93
N GLU A 61 -1.99 23.12 -16.33
CA GLU A 61 -3.38 22.60 -16.34
C GLU A 61 -4.23 23.14 -15.18
N ASN A 62 -3.70 23.97 -14.30
CA ASN A 62 -4.42 24.47 -13.13
C ASN A 62 -4.93 23.34 -12.23
N ILE A 63 -4.07 22.40 -11.90
CA ILE A 63 -4.42 21.26 -11.03
C ILE A 63 -4.78 21.79 -9.63
N ALA A 64 -5.97 21.43 -9.16
CA ALA A 64 -6.47 21.85 -7.85
C ALA A 64 -5.77 21.13 -6.69
N VAL A 65 -5.51 19.83 -6.85
CA VAL A 65 -4.78 19.02 -5.88
C VAL A 65 -4.13 17.82 -6.58
N THR A 66 -2.94 17.45 -6.10
CA THR A 66 -2.22 16.25 -6.54
C THR A 66 -2.19 15.22 -5.42
N VAL A 67 -2.47 13.97 -5.76
CA VAL A 67 -2.41 12.81 -4.85
C VAL A 67 -1.34 11.86 -5.35
N VAL A 68 -0.41 11.46 -4.48
CA VAL A 68 0.69 10.56 -4.84
C VAL A 68 0.37 9.15 -4.39
N GLY A 69 0.42 8.20 -5.32
CA GLY A 69 0.17 6.80 -5.03
C GLY A 69 1.40 6.04 -4.50
N PRO A 70 2.50 5.93 -5.27
CA PRO A 70 3.65 5.10 -4.91
C PRO A 70 4.67 5.82 -4.03
N GLU A 71 5.53 5.03 -3.39
CA GLU A 71 6.58 5.50 -2.46
C GLU A 71 7.77 6.17 -3.17
N VAL A 72 8.11 5.74 -4.36
CA VAL A 72 9.33 6.20 -5.05
C VAL A 72 9.34 7.72 -5.29
N PRO A 73 8.30 8.33 -5.86
CA PRO A 73 8.27 9.79 -6.02
C PRO A 73 8.21 10.53 -4.68
N LEU A 74 7.64 9.97 -3.64
CA LEU A 74 7.65 10.55 -2.29
C LEU A 74 9.07 10.61 -1.72
N ALA A 75 9.79 9.51 -1.78
CA ALA A 75 11.19 9.42 -1.36
C ALA A 75 12.11 10.31 -2.20
N ALA A 76 11.77 10.54 -3.46
CA ALA A 76 12.48 11.46 -4.37
C ALA A 76 12.17 12.94 -4.12
N GLY A 77 11.17 13.29 -3.29
CA GLY A 77 10.86 14.65 -2.91
C GLY A 77 9.84 15.37 -3.80
N ILE A 78 8.93 14.65 -4.44
CA ILE A 78 7.87 15.28 -5.27
C ILE A 78 7.05 16.29 -4.47
N VAL A 79 6.75 16.01 -3.20
CA VAL A 79 5.99 16.93 -2.34
C VAL A 79 6.75 18.23 -2.09
N ASN A 80 8.06 18.13 -1.82
CA ASN A 80 8.93 19.30 -1.68
C ASN A 80 8.91 20.17 -2.94
N ILE A 81 9.10 19.56 -4.11
CA ILE A 81 9.09 20.25 -5.40
C ILE A 81 7.77 20.96 -5.67
N PHE A 82 6.63 20.29 -5.44
CA PHE A 82 5.30 20.89 -5.65
C PHE A 82 5.06 22.07 -4.70
N ARG A 83 5.43 21.92 -3.43
CA ARG A 83 5.28 23.01 -2.44
C ARG A 83 6.15 24.21 -2.74
N ASP A 84 7.36 24.02 -3.25
CA ASP A 84 8.25 25.10 -3.70
C ASP A 84 7.63 25.91 -4.85
N HIS A 85 6.72 25.31 -5.61
CA HIS A 85 5.94 25.99 -6.68
C HIS A 85 4.55 26.46 -6.20
N GLY A 86 4.26 26.40 -4.91
CA GLY A 86 2.96 26.79 -4.35
C GLY A 86 1.79 25.87 -4.73
N LEU A 87 2.07 24.65 -5.18
CA LEU A 87 1.07 23.68 -5.59
C LEU A 87 0.58 22.85 -4.41
N LYS A 88 -0.73 22.59 -4.36
CA LYS A 88 -1.34 21.72 -3.37
C LYS A 88 -1.10 20.25 -3.72
N ILE A 89 -0.50 19.52 -2.81
CA ILE A 89 -0.19 18.09 -2.95
C ILE A 89 -0.39 17.38 -1.63
N PHE A 90 -1.00 16.21 -1.66
CA PHE A 90 -1.19 15.36 -0.50
C PHE A 90 -0.18 14.22 -0.48
N GLY A 91 0.73 14.26 0.47
CA GLY A 91 1.80 13.30 0.68
C GLY A 91 2.84 13.85 1.66
N PRO A 92 3.73 13.00 2.19
CA PRO A 92 4.81 13.44 3.06
C PRO A 92 5.95 14.08 2.26
N THR A 93 6.68 14.99 2.91
CA THR A 93 7.96 15.47 2.40
C THR A 93 8.95 14.32 2.31
N ARG A 94 10.06 14.53 1.54
CA ARG A 94 11.17 13.56 1.49
C ARG A 94 11.65 13.17 2.89
N GLU A 95 11.77 14.14 3.77
CA GLU A 95 12.23 13.97 5.15
C GLU A 95 11.27 13.09 5.95
N ALA A 96 9.97 13.34 5.86
CA ALA A 96 8.94 12.55 6.53
C ALA A 96 8.75 11.14 5.89
N ALA A 97 8.98 11.02 4.59
CA ALA A 97 8.90 9.75 3.88
C ALA A 97 9.98 8.73 4.30
N GLN A 98 10.99 9.14 5.08
CA GLN A 98 11.98 8.24 5.67
C GLN A 98 11.35 7.19 6.59
N LEU A 99 10.15 7.40 7.14
CA LEU A 99 9.41 6.36 7.87
C LEU A 99 9.19 5.09 7.04
N GLU A 100 9.15 5.20 5.71
CA GLU A 100 9.08 4.05 4.79
C GLU A 100 10.40 3.80 4.07
N SER A 101 11.08 4.85 3.60
CA SER A 101 12.28 4.71 2.77
C SER A 101 13.53 4.26 3.53
N SER A 102 13.52 4.34 4.85
CA SER A 102 14.58 3.83 5.73
C SER A 102 14.01 3.08 6.93
N LYS A 103 14.22 1.78 6.97
CA LYS A 103 13.80 0.93 8.10
C LYS A 103 14.57 1.26 9.37
N ASP A 104 15.85 1.59 9.23
CA ASP A 104 16.70 2.04 10.35
C ASP A 104 16.14 3.34 10.96
N PHE A 105 15.81 4.33 10.12
CA PHE A 105 15.16 5.55 10.57
C PHE A 105 13.85 5.28 11.31
N ALA A 106 12.97 4.44 10.72
CA ALA A 106 11.68 4.10 11.32
C ALA A 106 11.83 3.40 12.67
N LYS A 107 12.77 2.46 12.78
CA LYS A 107 13.03 1.74 14.03
C LYS A 107 13.60 2.64 15.11
N ALA A 108 14.57 3.49 14.79
CA ALA A 108 15.14 4.47 15.73
C ALA A 108 14.06 5.46 16.19
N PHE A 109 13.20 5.90 15.26
CA PHE A 109 12.06 6.77 15.56
C PHE A 109 11.07 6.11 16.53
N MET A 110 10.64 4.88 16.25
CA MET A 110 9.71 4.14 17.12
C MET A 110 10.28 3.92 18.51
N LYS A 111 11.55 3.58 18.62
CA LYS A 111 12.24 3.42 19.91
C LYS A 111 12.27 4.72 20.68
N ARG A 112 12.64 5.82 20.03
CA ARG A 112 12.75 7.15 20.67
C ARG A 112 11.41 7.67 21.18
N HIS A 113 10.33 7.38 20.47
CA HIS A 113 8.98 7.86 20.82
C HIS A 113 8.12 6.80 21.54
N GLY A 114 8.70 5.66 21.92
CA GLY A 114 8.01 4.62 22.70
C GLY A 114 6.88 3.92 21.96
N ILE A 115 6.97 3.81 20.63
CA ILE A 115 5.97 3.15 19.80
C ILE A 115 6.23 1.65 19.80
N PRO A 116 5.22 0.80 20.11
CA PRO A 116 5.39 -0.65 20.14
C PRO A 116 5.86 -1.22 18.79
N THR A 117 6.99 -1.91 18.77
CA THR A 117 7.56 -2.60 17.61
C THR A 117 8.43 -3.77 18.07
N ALA A 118 8.87 -4.59 17.12
CA ALA A 118 9.80 -5.69 17.38
C ALA A 118 11.16 -5.17 17.89
N GLU A 119 11.79 -5.92 18.78
CA GLU A 119 13.19 -5.68 19.14
C GLU A 119 14.06 -5.80 17.88
N TYR A 120 15.05 -4.92 17.73
CA TYR A 120 15.86 -4.86 16.52
C TYR A 120 17.30 -4.42 16.79
N GLN A 121 18.16 -4.69 15.81
CA GLN A 121 19.48 -4.07 15.69
C GLN A 121 19.85 -3.92 14.22
N THR A 122 20.56 -2.84 13.89
CA THR A 122 20.99 -2.50 12.53
C THR A 122 22.47 -2.84 12.36
N PHE A 123 22.83 -3.39 11.19
CA PHE A 123 24.21 -3.82 10.88
C PHE A 123 24.64 -3.35 9.49
N THR A 124 25.89 -2.92 9.42
CA THR A 124 26.64 -2.73 8.17
C THR A 124 27.77 -3.76 8.02
N ASP A 125 28.25 -4.30 9.14
CA ASP A 125 29.27 -5.36 9.21
C ASP A 125 28.61 -6.74 9.19
N ILE A 126 28.98 -7.52 8.18
CA ILE A 126 28.43 -8.87 7.97
C ILE A 126 28.77 -9.83 9.12
N ALA A 127 29.98 -9.78 9.64
CA ALA A 127 30.42 -10.66 10.73
C ALA A 127 29.64 -10.35 12.03
N ALA A 128 29.40 -9.08 12.32
CA ALA A 128 28.58 -8.67 13.45
C ALA A 128 27.12 -9.09 13.30
N ALA A 129 26.55 -9.02 12.09
CA ALA A 129 25.21 -9.51 11.80
C ALA A 129 25.07 -11.00 12.04
N HIS A 130 26.03 -11.80 11.56
CA HIS A 130 26.04 -13.27 11.81
C HIS A 130 26.13 -13.61 13.30
N ARG A 131 26.99 -12.93 14.05
CA ARG A 131 27.09 -13.14 15.51
C ARG A 131 25.80 -12.81 16.24
N TYR A 132 25.11 -11.74 15.82
CA TYR A 132 23.83 -11.37 16.40
C TYR A 132 22.75 -12.43 16.15
N ILE A 133 22.67 -12.97 14.92
CA ILE A 133 21.78 -14.07 14.58
C ILE A 133 22.05 -15.30 15.44
N ASP A 134 23.33 -15.68 15.59
CA ASP A 134 23.70 -16.81 16.42
C ASP A 134 23.32 -16.64 17.89
N SER A 135 23.36 -15.39 18.38
CA SER A 135 22.98 -15.08 19.76
C SER A 135 21.47 -15.07 20.00
N LYS A 136 20.68 -14.70 18.97
CA LYS A 136 19.21 -14.59 19.08
C LYS A 136 18.48 -15.86 18.69
N GLY A 137 19.02 -16.63 17.75
CA GLY A 137 18.39 -17.84 17.22
C GLY A 137 17.33 -17.53 16.16
N ALA A 138 16.61 -18.58 15.75
CA ALA A 138 15.49 -18.50 14.82
C ALA A 138 14.18 -18.94 15.51
N PRO A 139 12.99 -18.49 15.04
CA PRO A 139 12.79 -17.60 13.88
C PRO A 139 13.24 -16.15 14.13
N ILE A 140 13.63 -15.48 13.05
CA ILE A 140 14.15 -14.10 13.07
C ILE A 140 13.88 -13.43 11.72
N VAL A 141 13.81 -12.10 11.67
CA VAL A 141 13.48 -11.36 10.45
C VAL A 141 14.68 -10.52 10.02
N ILE A 142 15.07 -10.63 8.76
CA ILE A 142 16.16 -9.86 8.14
C ILE A 142 15.57 -8.93 7.10
N LYS A 143 15.83 -7.63 7.23
CA LYS A 143 15.31 -6.60 6.31
C LYS A 143 16.43 -5.75 5.73
N ALA A 144 16.44 -5.57 4.42
CA ALA A 144 17.26 -4.53 3.79
C ALA A 144 16.71 -3.15 4.17
N ASP A 145 17.60 -2.18 4.43
CA ASP A 145 17.20 -0.88 4.96
C ASP A 145 16.37 -0.04 3.99
N GLY A 146 16.71 -0.02 2.70
CA GLY A 146 16.05 0.83 1.71
C GLY A 146 14.79 0.24 1.07
N LEU A 147 14.27 0.95 0.07
CA LEU A 147 13.15 0.50 -0.75
C LEU A 147 13.60 -0.68 -1.63
N ALA A 148 13.00 -1.84 -1.45
CA ALA A 148 13.37 -3.08 -2.14
C ALA A 148 12.16 -3.79 -2.78
N ALA A 149 11.06 -3.08 -3.00
CA ALA A 149 9.85 -3.59 -3.68
C ALA A 149 9.35 -4.96 -3.15
N GLY A 150 9.36 -5.13 -1.83
CA GLY A 150 8.94 -6.38 -1.17
C GLY A 150 9.97 -7.51 -1.17
N LYS A 151 11.10 -7.35 -1.88
CA LYS A 151 12.17 -8.38 -1.96
C LYS A 151 13.22 -8.25 -0.86
N GLY A 152 13.17 -7.19 -0.08
CA GLY A 152 14.13 -6.88 0.98
C GLY A 152 13.75 -7.41 2.36
N VAL A 153 12.80 -8.32 2.48
CA VAL A 153 12.37 -8.90 3.77
C VAL A 153 12.41 -10.41 3.70
N VAL A 154 13.15 -11.02 4.61
CA VAL A 154 13.22 -12.49 4.78
C VAL A 154 12.79 -12.83 6.19
N VAL A 155 11.70 -13.57 6.31
CA VAL A 155 11.29 -14.21 7.57
C VAL A 155 12.00 -15.56 7.63
N ALA A 156 13.10 -15.61 8.38
CA ALA A 156 13.92 -16.80 8.49
C ALA A 156 13.41 -17.71 9.60
N MET A 157 12.97 -18.90 9.25
CA MET A 157 12.51 -19.91 10.21
C MET A 157 13.64 -20.80 10.74
N SER A 158 14.83 -20.72 10.12
CA SER A 158 16.04 -21.41 10.53
C SER A 158 17.25 -20.47 10.57
N LEU A 159 18.29 -20.85 11.31
CA LEU A 159 19.55 -20.11 11.33
C LEU A 159 20.19 -20.05 9.93
N GLN A 160 20.12 -21.13 9.16
CA GLN A 160 20.67 -21.15 7.81
C GLN A 160 20.00 -20.11 6.90
N GLU A 161 18.66 -20.06 6.91
CA GLU A 161 17.91 -19.04 6.15
C GLU A 161 18.29 -17.61 6.56
N ALA A 162 18.50 -17.39 7.87
CA ALA A 162 18.89 -16.08 8.39
C ALA A 162 20.29 -15.67 7.92
N HIS A 163 21.26 -16.58 7.99
CA HIS A 163 22.63 -16.34 7.51
C HIS A 163 22.68 -16.12 6.01
N ASP A 164 21.94 -16.91 5.23
CA ASP A 164 21.84 -16.76 3.77
C ASP A 164 21.23 -15.40 3.40
N ALA A 165 20.23 -14.94 4.15
CA ALA A 165 19.61 -13.63 3.94
C ALA A 165 20.60 -12.47 4.17
N VAL A 166 21.40 -12.52 5.23
CA VAL A 166 22.45 -11.53 5.51
C VAL A 166 23.49 -11.52 4.39
N ASP A 167 23.95 -12.69 3.96
CA ASP A 167 24.92 -12.81 2.87
C ASP A 167 24.37 -12.23 1.55
N MET A 168 23.14 -12.56 1.22
CA MET A 168 22.46 -12.03 0.03
C MET A 168 22.36 -10.50 0.06
N MET A 169 22.02 -9.91 1.21
CA MET A 169 21.78 -8.48 1.33
C MET A 169 23.08 -7.67 1.45
N LEU A 170 24.03 -8.09 2.30
CA LEU A 170 25.25 -7.34 2.60
C LEU A 170 26.44 -7.69 1.71
N SER A 171 26.63 -8.97 1.34
CA SER A 171 27.79 -9.41 0.59
C SER A 171 27.57 -9.38 -0.91
N ASP A 172 26.43 -9.92 -1.36
CA ASP A 172 26.18 -10.08 -2.79
C ASP A 172 25.71 -8.80 -3.47
N ASN A 173 25.44 -7.76 -2.69
CA ASN A 173 24.91 -6.46 -3.13
C ASN A 173 23.74 -6.57 -4.14
N LYS A 174 22.96 -7.65 -4.03
CA LYS A 174 21.83 -7.93 -4.94
C LYS A 174 20.71 -6.89 -4.87
N LEU A 175 20.67 -6.12 -3.79
CA LEU A 175 19.68 -5.06 -3.56
C LEU A 175 20.28 -3.65 -3.71
N GLY A 176 21.52 -3.54 -4.24
CA GLY A 176 22.18 -2.25 -4.42
C GLY A 176 22.27 -1.43 -3.12
N ASN A 177 22.01 -0.13 -3.20
CA ASN A 177 22.07 0.76 -2.03
C ASN A 177 21.09 0.38 -0.90
N ALA A 178 19.96 -0.28 -1.22
CA ALA A 178 19.01 -0.75 -0.22
C ALA A 178 19.58 -1.84 0.69
N GLY A 179 20.54 -2.63 0.20
CA GLY A 179 21.24 -3.67 0.94
C GLY A 179 22.52 -3.22 1.66
N ALA A 180 22.87 -1.93 1.63
CA ALA A 180 24.06 -1.43 2.32
C ALA A 180 23.98 -1.56 3.86
N ARG A 181 22.79 -1.64 4.40
CA ARG A 181 22.49 -1.94 5.80
C ARG A 181 21.38 -2.98 5.90
N VAL A 182 21.43 -3.78 6.96
CA VAL A 182 20.32 -4.68 7.31
C VAL A 182 19.80 -4.35 8.69
N VAL A 183 18.49 -4.47 8.86
CA VAL A 183 17.81 -4.43 10.14
C VAL A 183 17.39 -5.85 10.49
N ILE A 184 17.86 -6.35 11.60
CA ILE A 184 17.53 -7.69 12.11
C ILE A 184 16.54 -7.53 13.24
N GLU A 185 15.39 -8.19 13.13
CA GLU A 185 14.26 -7.99 14.04
C GLU A 185 13.80 -9.31 14.66
N GLU A 186 13.27 -9.20 15.87
CA GLU A 186 12.48 -10.25 16.51
C GLU A 186 11.34 -10.69 15.59
N PHE A 187 11.13 -12.01 15.49
CA PHE A 187 9.95 -12.54 14.81
C PHE A 187 8.70 -12.29 15.65
N LEU A 188 7.69 -11.66 15.07
CA LEU A 188 6.41 -11.43 15.70
C LEU A 188 5.38 -12.45 15.20
N ALA A 189 4.79 -13.22 16.13
CA ALA A 189 3.70 -14.14 15.82
C ALA A 189 2.35 -13.46 16.03
N GLY A 190 1.40 -13.71 15.14
CA GLY A 190 0.06 -13.14 15.23
C GLY A 190 -0.64 -13.06 13.88
N GLU A 191 -1.58 -12.14 13.80
CA GLU A 191 -2.33 -11.84 12.59
C GLU A 191 -2.06 -10.40 12.15
N GLU A 192 -1.71 -10.22 10.89
CA GLU A 192 -1.41 -8.91 10.35
C GLU A 192 -2.68 -8.12 10.05
N ALA A 193 -2.61 -6.80 10.26
CA ALA A 193 -3.65 -5.85 9.86
C ALA A 193 -3.01 -4.57 9.30
N SER A 194 -3.74 -3.96 8.37
CA SER A 194 -3.38 -2.67 7.76
C SER A 194 -4.23 -1.58 8.39
N PHE A 195 -3.59 -0.65 9.09
CA PHE A 195 -4.24 0.48 9.74
C PHE A 195 -3.77 1.77 9.09
N ILE A 196 -4.67 2.41 8.33
CA ILE A 196 -4.33 3.56 7.48
C ILE A 196 -5.09 4.78 7.97
N VAL A 197 -4.39 5.90 8.10
CA VAL A 197 -4.96 7.19 8.45
C VAL A 197 -4.51 8.26 7.46
N MET A 198 -5.31 9.30 7.31
CA MET A 198 -4.91 10.55 6.67
C MET A 198 -4.42 11.53 7.72
N VAL A 199 -3.33 12.23 7.43
CA VAL A 199 -2.71 13.21 8.34
C VAL A 199 -2.44 14.50 7.58
N ASP A 200 -2.82 15.62 8.16
CA ASP A 200 -2.60 16.97 7.59
C ASP A 200 -1.49 17.78 8.28
N GLY A 201 -0.66 17.10 9.05
CA GLY A 201 0.42 17.68 9.88
C GLY A 201 0.06 17.71 11.37
N LYS A 202 -1.21 17.81 11.70
CA LYS A 202 -1.70 17.87 13.10
C LYS A 202 -2.94 17.00 13.34
N ASN A 203 -3.89 17.00 12.41
CA ASN A 203 -5.14 16.25 12.53
C ASN A 203 -4.99 14.88 11.88
N ILE A 204 -5.69 13.90 12.43
CA ILE A 204 -5.65 12.50 12.01
C ILE A 204 -7.07 12.05 11.71
N LEU A 205 -7.28 11.51 10.50
CA LEU A 205 -8.54 10.95 10.06
C LEU A 205 -8.35 9.47 9.72
N PRO A 206 -8.80 8.54 10.58
CA PRO A 206 -8.71 7.12 10.30
C PRO A 206 -9.58 6.72 9.09
N LEU A 207 -9.01 5.89 8.22
CA LEU A 207 -9.72 5.21 7.15
C LEU A 207 -10.26 3.85 7.63
N ALA A 208 -11.03 3.17 6.78
CA ALA A 208 -11.43 1.79 7.06
C ALA A 208 -10.19 0.88 7.15
N THR A 209 -10.24 -0.06 8.08
CA THR A 209 -9.19 -1.07 8.26
C THR A 209 -9.21 -2.11 7.13
N SER A 210 -8.09 -2.79 6.94
CA SER A 210 -7.95 -3.83 5.91
C SER A 210 -6.98 -4.92 6.37
N GLN A 211 -7.05 -6.07 5.73
CA GLN A 211 -6.07 -7.15 5.84
C GLN A 211 -5.68 -7.61 4.44
N ASP A 212 -4.38 -7.76 4.21
CA ASP A 212 -3.86 -8.23 2.93
C ASP A 212 -3.35 -9.68 3.02
N HIS A 213 -3.01 -10.27 1.85
CA HIS A 213 -2.50 -11.62 1.69
C HIS A 213 -1.20 -11.55 0.88
N LYS A 214 -0.06 -11.68 1.57
CA LYS A 214 1.25 -11.41 0.97
C LYS A 214 1.85 -12.58 0.19
N ARG A 215 1.46 -13.81 0.50
CA ARG A 215 1.97 -14.99 -0.18
C ARG A 215 1.26 -15.24 -1.52
N LEU A 216 2.01 -15.76 -2.49
CA LEU A 216 1.52 -15.97 -3.86
C LEU A 216 0.40 -17.01 -3.95
N GLN A 217 0.51 -18.10 -3.19
CA GLN A 217 -0.34 -19.28 -3.30
C GLN A 217 -1.32 -19.39 -2.14
N ASP A 218 -2.37 -20.18 -2.37
CA ASP A 218 -3.35 -20.53 -1.34
C ASP A 218 -2.66 -21.08 -0.09
N ASN A 219 -3.35 -20.99 1.05
CA ASN A 219 -2.85 -21.41 2.37
C ASN A 219 -1.59 -20.66 2.83
N ASP A 220 -1.36 -19.43 2.32
CA ASP A 220 -0.18 -18.62 2.62
C ASP A 220 1.15 -19.34 2.27
N GLU A 221 1.17 -20.02 1.15
CA GLU A 221 2.36 -20.72 0.61
C GLU A 221 3.01 -19.91 -0.53
N GLY A 222 4.21 -20.36 -0.91
CA GLY A 222 4.98 -19.72 -1.99
C GLY A 222 5.71 -18.45 -1.54
N PRO A 223 6.28 -17.69 -2.49
CA PRO A 223 7.05 -16.50 -2.21
C PRO A 223 6.17 -15.34 -1.73
N ASN A 224 6.77 -14.39 -1.02
CA ASN A 224 6.17 -13.09 -0.72
C ASN A 224 5.97 -12.28 -2.00
N THR A 225 4.90 -11.51 -2.03
CA THR A 225 4.51 -10.64 -3.13
C THR A 225 4.19 -9.23 -2.63
N GLY A 226 3.77 -8.36 -3.53
CA GLY A 226 3.22 -7.04 -3.19
C GLY A 226 1.82 -7.10 -2.56
N GLY A 227 1.20 -8.26 -2.52
CA GLY A 227 -0.17 -8.52 -2.05
C GLY A 227 -1.03 -9.18 -3.13
N MET A 228 -1.65 -10.31 -2.79
CA MET A 228 -2.49 -11.10 -3.71
C MET A 228 -3.98 -10.87 -3.51
N GLY A 229 -4.33 -10.02 -2.57
CA GLY A 229 -5.70 -9.66 -2.27
C GLY A 229 -5.83 -9.03 -0.90
N ALA A 230 -6.93 -8.33 -0.67
CA ALA A 230 -7.23 -7.69 0.60
C ALA A 230 -8.74 -7.56 0.78
N TYR A 231 -9.16 -7.41 2.01
CA TYR A 231 -10.55 -7.13 2.34
C TYR A 231 -10.67 -6.01 3.39
N SER A 232 -11.78 -5.35 3.41
CA SER A 232 -12.12 -4.27 4.34
C SER A 232 -13.59 -4.37 4.74
N PRO A 233 -13.94 -4.18 6.04
CA PRO A 233 -13.04 -3.91 7.15
C PRO A 233 -12.28 -5.16 7.62
N ALA A 234 -11.27 -4.97 8.48
CA ALA A 234 -10.53 -6.04 9.13
C ALA A 234 -11.23 -6.46 10.44
N PRO A 235 -11.84 -7.65 10.54
CA PRO A 235 -12.58 -8.06 11.73
C PRO A 235 -11.72 -8.18 13.00
N ILE A 236 -10.41 -8.41 12.83
CA ILE A 236 -9.47 -8.46 13.96
C ILE A 236 -9.36 -7.11 14.68
N VAL A 237 -9.56 -6.01 13.96
CA VAL A 237 -9.50 -4.66 14.55
C VAL A 237 -10.86 -4.30 15.12
N THR A 238 -11.10 -4.73 16.36
CA THR A 238 -12.29 -4.37 17.13
C THR A 238 -12.27 -2.88 17.48
N PRO A 239 -13.41 -2.27 17.87
CA PRO A 239 -13.42 -0.87 18.35
C PRO A 239 -12.44 -0.60 19.49
N SER A 240 -12.29 -1.51 20.43
CA SER A 240 -11.33 -1.42 21.53
C SER A 240 -9.89 -1.44 21.02
N LEU A 241 -9.56 -2.34 20.10
CA LEU A 241 -8.23 -2.41 19.51
C LEU A 241 -7.94 -1.18 18.64
N HIS A 242 -8.92 -0.69 17.88
CA HIS A 242 -8.80 0.55 17.11
C HIS A 242 -8.40 1.74 18.01
N ALA A 243 -9.10 1.92 19.12
CA ALA A 243 -8.78 2.99 20.08
C ALA A 243 -7.37 2.82 20.66
N ARG A 244 -6.96 1.59 20.93
CA ARG A 244 -5.61 1.27 21.42
C ARG A 244 -4.52 1.58 20.39
N ILE A 245 -4.73 1.20 19.14
CA ILE A 245 -3.81 1.50 18.03
C ILE A 245 -3.65 3.01 17.87
N MET A 246 -4.74 3.75 17.90
CA MET A 246 -4.68 5.21 17.83
C MET A 246 -3.86 5.81 18.98
N ARG A 247 -4.10 5.36 20.20
CA ARG A 247 -3.41 5.87 21.41
C ARG A 247 -1.95 5.48 21.49
N GLU A 248 -1.61 4.25 21.15
CA GLU A 248 -0.27 3.69 21.39
C GLU A 248 0.67 3.80 20.16
N ILE A 249 0.11 3.88 18.95
CA ILE A 249 0.90 3.85 17.72
C ILE A 249 0.70 5.11 16.88
N ILE A 250 -0.52 5.44 16.48
CA ILE A 250 -0.77 6.50 15.51
C ILE A 250 -0.53 7.89 16.09
N ASN A 251 -1.16 8.23 17.21
CA ASN A 251 -0.97 9.54 17.86
C ASN A 251 0.49 9.78 18.24
N PRO A 252 1.20 8.82 18.87
CA PRO A 252 2.63 9.00 19.16
C PRO A 252 3.49 9.19 17.91
N THR A 253 3.15 8.54 16.78
CA THR A 253 3.87 8.71 15.52
C THR A 253 3.70 10.12 14.98
N VAL A 254 2.48 10.62 14.88
CA VAL A 254 2.20 11.96 14.33
C VAL A 254 2.79 13.04 15.23
N GLN A 255 2.64 12.93 16.54
CA GLN A 255 3.22 13.85 17.51
C GLN A 255 4.75 13.78 17.51
N GLY A 256 5.33 12.60 17.41
CA GLY A 256 6.76 12.39 17.35
C GLY A 256 7.39 13.01 16.11
N MET A 257 6.76 12.91 14.97
CA MET A 257 7.21 13.53 13.72
C MET A 257 7.22 15.06 13.84
N THR A 258 6.18 15.64 14.43
CA THR A 258 6.14 17.08 14.70
C THR A 258 7.22 17.49 15.69
N LYS A 259 7.42 16.74 16.76
CA LYS A 259 8.47 17.00 17.77
C LYS A 259 9.87 16.93 17.17
N ASP A 260 10.10 16.04 16.24
CA ASP A 260 11.38 15.91 15.53
C ASP A 260 11.57 16.97 14.42
N GLY A 261 10.61 17.89 14.23
CA GLY A 261 10.69 18.97 13.26
C GLY A 261 10.36 18.58 11.82
N ILE A 262 9.79 17.41 11.60
CA ILE A 262 9.39 16.88 10.30
C ILE A 262 7.92 16.42 10.34
N PRO A 263 6.96 17.35 10.48
CA PRO A 263 5.55 17.00 10.59
C PRO A 263 5.08 16.15 9.39
N PHE A 264 4.28 15.13 9.67
CA PHE A 264 3.78 14.23 8.65
C PHE A 264 2.50 14.76 8.02
N THR A 265 2.46 14.78 6.70
CA THR A 265 1.25 14.97 5.90
C THR A 265 1.13 13.81 4.91
N GLY A 266 -0.08 13.37 4.62
CA GLY A 266 -0.29 12.28 3.68
C GLY A 266 -1.00 11.09 4.30
N PHE A 267 -0.96 9.96 3.62
CA PHE A 267 -1.43 8.69 4.14
C PHE A 267 -0.34 8.05 5.00
N LEU A 268 -0.68 7.77 6.25
CA LEU A 268 0.18 7.01 7.14
C LEU A 268 -0.43 5.62 7.32
N TYR A 269 0.26 4.62 6.81
CA TYR A 269 -0.11 3.22 6.91
C TYR A 269 0.79 2.54 7.95
N ALA A 270 0.18 2.08 9.04
CA ALA A 270 0.82 1.21 10.01
C ALA A 270 0.50 -0.26 9.68
N GLY A 271 1.51 -1.01 9.28
CA GLY A 271 1.45 -2.46 9.20
C GLY A 271 1.62 -3.03 10.59
N LEU A 272 0.62 -3.75 11.09
CA LEU A 272 0.54 -4.20 12.46
C LEU A 272 0.55 -5.72 12.55
N MET A 273 1.24 -6.24 13.57
CA MET A 273 1.07 -7.61 14.03
C MET A 273 0.27 -7.60 15.33
N ILE A 274 -0.81 -8.34 15.36
CA ILE A 274 -1.69 -8.48 16.53
C ILE A 274 -1.52 -9.88 17.10
N ASP A 275 -0.97 -9.95 18.31
CA ASP A 275 -0.69 -11.24 18.94
C ASP A 275 -1.98 -11.92 19.45
N ALA A 276 -1.86 -13.15 19.94
CA ALA A 276 -2.98 -13.93 20.45
C ALA A 276 -3.69 -13.29 21.67
N LYS A 277 -3.03 -12.33 22.34
CA LYS A 277 -3.59 -11.57 23.47
C LYS A 277 -4.22 -10.25 23.03
N GLY A 278 -4.20 -9.94 21.73
CA GLY A 278 -4.72 -8.69 21.18
C GLY A 278 -3.77 -7.49 21.32
N ASN A 279 -2.48 -7.71 21.54
CA ASN A 279 -1.50 -6.62 21.61
C ASN A 279 -0.99 -6.27 20.22
N PRO A 280 -1.12 -4.98 19.80
CA PRO A 280 -0.58 -4.53 18.52
C PRO A 280 0.89 -4.16 18.64
N LYS A 281 1.71 -4.60 17.68
CA LYS A 281 3.06 -4.10 17.45
C LYS A 281 3.20 -3.64 16.00
N THR A 282 3.94 -2.58 15.78
CA THR A 282 4.21 -2.05 14.44
C THR A 282 5.25 -2.91 13.74
N LEU A 283 4.90 -3.47 12.59
CA LEU A 283 5.84 -4.16 11.70
C LEU A 283 6.63 -3.16 10.87
N GLU A 284 5.92 -2.21 10.28
CA GLU A 284 6.48 -1.17 9.43
C GLU A 284 5.50 0.00 9.27
N PHE A 285 6.01 1.16 8.86
CA PHE A 285 5.20 2.23 8.31
C PHE A 285 5.35 2.28 6.80
N ASN A 286 4.23 2.60 6.12
CA ASN A 286 4.25 3.04 4.74
C ASN A 286 3.70 4.47 4.69
N CYS A 287 4.30 5.31 3.85
CA CYS A 287 3.97 6.75 3.78
C CYS A 287 3.00 7.05 2.64
N ARG A 288 2.17 6.08 2.29
CA ARG A 288 1.20 6.10 1.20
C ARG A 288 0.12 5.04 1.46
N MET A 289 -0.92 5.06 0.65
CA MET A 289 -1.93 3.99 0.68
C MET A 289 -1.33 2.62 0.34
N GLY A 290 -1.94 1.56 0.84
CA GLY A 290 -1.59 0.19 0.50
C GLY A 290 -2.07 -0.23 -0.90
N ASP A 291 -1.41 -1.20 -1.47
CA ASP A 291 -1.81 -1.86 -2.71
C ASP A 291 -1.65 -3.39 -2.52
N PRO A 292 -2.75 -4.19 -2.36
CA PRO A 292 -4.10 -3.93 -2.87
C PRO A 292 -5.15 -3.45 -1.85
N GLU A 293 -4.81 -2.84 -0.73
CA GLU A 293 -5.78 -2.41 0.29
C GLU A 293 -6.65 -1.24 -0.20
N THR A 294 -6.10 -0.33 -1.00
CA THR A 294 -6.81 0.86 -1.50
C THR A 294 -8.07 0.51 -2.27
N GLN A 295 -8.03 -0.53 -3.08
CA GLN A 295 -9.12 -0.93 -3.95
C GLN A 295 -10.39 -1.27 -3.16
N PRO A 296 -10.37 -2.20 -2.19
CA PRO A 296 -11.55 -2.47 -1.37
C PRO A 296 -11.92 -1.30 -0.44
N ILE A 297 -10.96 -0.52 0.07
CA ILE A 297 -11.26 0.63 0.92
C ILE A 297 -12.01 1.70 0.13
N MET A 298 -11.55 2.06 -1.06
CA MET A 298 -12.20 3.07 -1.90
C MET A 298 -13.57 2.61 -2.40
N ALA A 299 -13.76 1.32 -2.67
CA ALA A 299 -15.07 0.77 -3.03
C ALA A 299 -16.11 0.94 -1.92
N ARG A 300 -15.69 1.01 -0.66
CA ARG A 300 -16.57 1.23 0.50
C ARG A 300 -16.75 2.71 0.88
N LEU A 301 -15.88 3.60 0.44
CA LEU A 301 -15.97 5.02 0.80
C LEU A 301 -17.17 5.68 0.11
N LYS A 302 -18.10 6.23 0.90
CA LYS A 302 -19.25 7.00 0.40
C LYS A 302 -18.96 8.49 0.33
N THR A 303 -18.20 9.01 1.28
CA THR A 303 -17.81 10.43 1.32
C THR A 303 -17.08 10.82 0.04
N ASP A 304 -17.37 12.00 -0.49
CA ASP A 304 -16.67 12.58 -1.64
C ASP A 304 -15.17 12.73 -1.34
N LEU A 305 -14.33 11.95 -2.02
CA LEU A 305 -12.89 11.94 -1.78
C LEU A 305 -12.25 13.29 -2.12
N LEU A 306 -12.77 14.05 -3.10
CA LEU A 306 -12.27 15.39 -3.37
C LEU A 306 -12.42 16.32 -2.17
N THR A 307 -13.58 16.29 -1.52
CA THR A 307 -13.83 17.07 -0.29
C THR A 307 -12.84 16.71 0.80
N VAL A 308 -12.58 15.41 0.99
CA VAL A 308 -11.59 14.93 1.98
C VAL A 308 -10.19 15.45 1.63
N MET A 309 -9.80 15.39 0.35
CA MET A 309 -8.49 15.87 -0.10
C MET A 309 -8.32 17.39 0.06
N GLU A 310 -9.37 18.17 -0.19
CA GLU A 310 -9.36 19.62 0.05
C GLU A 310 -9.10 19.93 1.52
N HIS A 311 -9.77 19.25 2.44
CA HIS A 311 -9.52 19.38 3.88
C HIS A 311 -8.10 18.94 4.26
N ALA A 312 -7.61 17.85 3.65
CA ALA A 312 -6.27 17.33 3.92
C ALA A 312 -5.16 18.33 3.55
N VAL A 313 -5.26 18.95 2.38
CA VAL A 313 -4.24 19.93 1.94
C VAL A 313 -4.41 21.32 2.58
N ASN A 314 -5.55 21.59 3.20
CA ASN A 314 -5.81 22.84 3.90
C ASN A 314 -5.62 22.74 5.42
N GLY A 315 -5.27 21.58 5.97
CA GLY A 315 -5.03 21.39 7.40
C GLY A 315 -6.29 21.39 8.25
N THR A 316 -7.41 20.94 7.71
CA THR A 316 -8.74 20.95 8.36
C THR A 316 -9.42 19.57 8.35
N LEU A 317 -8.63 18.49 8.43
CA LEU A 317 -9.18 17.12 8.49
C LEU A 317 -10.07 16.87 9.72
N ASP A 318 -9.92 17.63 10.77
CA ASP A 318 -10.78 17.60 11.96
C ASP A 318 -12.24 18.03 11.69
N ALA A 319 -12.49 18.67 10.55
CA ALA A 319 -13.84 19.03 10.09
C ALA A 319 -14.51 17.93 9.23
N VAL A 320 -13.83 16.82 8.97
CA VAL A 320 -14.31 15.75 8.09
C VAL A 320 -14.78 14.55 8.90
N GLU A 321 -15.96 14.05 8.56
CA GLU A 321 -16.47 12.76 9.02
C GLU A 321 -16.68 11.85 7.80
N LEU A 322 -16.12 10.64 7.86
CA LEU A 322 -16.20 9.67 6.75
C LEU A 322 -17.44 8.78 6.89
N GLU A 323 -18.18 8.67 5.81
CA GLU A 323 -19.27 7.71 5.66
C GLU A 323 -18.80 6.51 4.83
N TRP A 324 -19.11 5.30 5.32
CA TRP A 324 -18.69 4.05 4.71
C TRP A 324 -19.89 3.19 4.32
N ASP A 325 -19.79 2.50 3.18
CA ASP A 325 -20.67 1.38 2.88
C ASP A 325 -20.50 0.29 3.95
N ARG A 326 -21.60 -0.20 4.47
CA ARG A 326 -21.59 -1.22 5.54
C ARG A 326 -21.18 -2.60 5.03
N ARG A 327 -21.27 -2.83 3.71
CA ARG A 327 -20.84 -4.08 3.10
C ARG A 327 -19.33 -4.27 3.27
N THR A 328 -18.93 -5.53 3.28
CA THR A 328 -17.52 -5.91 3.13
C THR A 328 -17.13 -5.76 1.66
N ALA A 329 -15.94 -5.22 1.41
CA ALA A 329 -15.30 -5.25 0.11
C ALA A 329 -14.10 -6.19 0.15
N LEU A 330 -13.94 -7.02 -0.89
CA LEU A 330 -12.86 -7.98 -0.99
C LEU A 330 -12.27 -7.95 -2.40
N GLY A 331 -10.98 -7.67 -2.49
CA GLY A 331 -10.23 -7.60 -3.73
C GLY A 331 -9.36 -8.84 -3.95
N VAL A 332 -9.48 -9.43 -5.13
CA VAL A 332 -8.64 -10.54 -5.59
C VAL A 332 -7.70 -10.02 -6.66
N VAL A 333 -6.39 -10.13 -6.42
CA VAL A 333 -5.37 -9.76 -7.39
C VAL A 333 -5.17 -10.89 -8.40
N MET A 334 -5.18 -10.55 -9.68
CA MET A 334 -4.78 -11.43 -10.77
C MET A 334 -3.40 -10.99 -11.25
N ALA A 335 -2.41 -11.88 -11.16
CA ALA A 335 -1.02 -11.62 -11.51
C ALA A 335 -0.62 -12.32 -12.81
N ALA A 336 0.39 -11.79 -13.48
CA ALA A 336 0.95 -12.36 -14.71
C ALA A 336 1.77 -13.62 -14.44
N ALA A 337 1.94 -14.43 -15.47
CA ALA A 337 2.86 -15.56 -15.44
C ALA A 337 4.28 -15.08 -15.04
N GLY A 338 4.92 -15.83 -14.16
CA GLY A 338 6.27 -15.52 -13.67
C GLY A 338 6.34 -14.54 -12.50
N TYR A 339 5.24 -13.87 -12.14
CA TYR A 339 5.20 -13.04 -10.94
C TYR A 339 5.43 -13.88 -9.67
N PRO A 340 6.18 -13.41 -8.64
CA PRO A 340 6.78 -12.08 -8.48
C PRO A 340 8.19 -11.91 -9.07
N ASP A 341 8.79 -12.94 -9.64
CA ASP A 341 10.19 -12.89 -10.13
C ASP A 341 10.35 -12.10 -11.44
N VAL A 342 9.96 -12.73 -12.55
CA VAL A 342 10.03 -12.15 -13.90
C VAL A 342 8.65 -12.26 -14.55
N PRO A 343 7.79 -11.25 -14.38
CA PRO A 343 6.45 -11.28 -14.96
C PRO A 343 6.50 -11.23 -16.49
N ARG A 344 5.73 -12.10 -17.12
CA ARG A 344 5.54 -12.06 -18.57
C ARG A 344 4.62 -10.91 -18.96
N LYS A 345 4.95 -10.20 -20.02
CA LYS A 345 4.19 -9.06 -20.54
C LYS A 345 3.65 -9.35 -21.93
N GLY A 346 2.56 -8.69 -22.31
CA GLY A 346 1.99 -8.76 -23.66
C GLY A 346 0.89 -9.80 -23.83
N ASP A 347 0.47 -10.49 -22.78
CA ASP A 347 -0.65 -11.44 -22.86
C ASP A 347 -1.97 -10.67 -22.96
N VAL A 348 -2.82 -11.05 -23.94
CA VAL A 348 -4.11 -10.40 -24.18
C VAL A 348 -5.07 -10.72 -23.04
N ILE A 349 -5.73 -9.69 -22.53
CA ILE A 349 -6.74 -9.78 -21.47
C ILE A 349 -8.12 -9.68 -22.09
N THR A 350 -9.00 -10.62 -21.77
CA THR A 350 -10.39 -10.65 -22.21
C THR A 350 -11.34 -10.95 -21.06
N GLY A 351 -12.62 -10.67 -21.25
CA GLY A 351 -13.68 -11.06 -20.32
C GLY A 351 -13.86 -10.15 -19.12
N ILE A 352 -13.25 -8.96 -19.10
CA ILE A 352 -13.50 -7.98 -18.04
C ILE A 352 -14.94 -7.45 -18.22
N PRO A 353 -15.84 -7.66 -17.23
CA PRO A 353 -17.20 -7.14 -17.32
C PRO A 353 -17.27 -5.65 -17.02
N GLU A 354 -18.38 -5.05 -17.37
CA GLU A 354 -18.70 -3.70 -16.90
C GLU A 354 -18.86 -3.65 -15.37
N GLU A 355 -18.61 -2.48 -14.81
CA GLU A 355 -18.81 -2.21 -13.38
C GLU A 355 -20.28 -2.37 -12.98
N THR A 356 -20.50 -2.96 -11.82
CA THR A 356 -21.82 -3.07 -11.18
C THR A 356 -21.75 -2.53 -9.75
N PRO A 357 -22.90 -2.30 -9.09
CA PRO A 357 -22.89 -1.92 -7.66
C PRO A 357 -22.23 -2.94 -6.72
N GLU A 358 -22.07 -4.19 -7.17
CA GLU A 358 -21.50 -5.29 -6.39
C GLU A 358 -20.06 -5.64 -6.77
N CYS A 359 -19.58 -5.17 -7.94
CA CYS A 359 -18.25 -5.56 -8.41
C CYS A 359 -17.62 -4.52 -9.32
N VAL A 360 -16.36 -4.21 -9.06
CA VAL A 360 -15.52 -3.33 -9.87
C VAL A 360 -14.16 -3.97 -10.10
N VAL A 361 -13.60 -3.77 -11.30
CA VAL A 361 -12.27 -4.27 -11.67
C VAL A 361 -11.31 -3.09 -11.82
N PHE A 362 -10.28 -3.05 -11.00
CA PHE A 362 -9.21 -2.07 -11.10
C PHE A 362 -8.02 -2.66 -11.84
N HIS A 363 -7.44 -1.85 -12.73
CA HIS A 363 -6.26 -2.22 -13.50
C HIS A 363 -4.98 -1.79 -12.77
N ALA A 364 -3.96 -2.63 -12.88
CA ALA A 364 -2.59 -2.33 -12.46
C ALA A 364 -1.65 -2.46 -13.65
N GLY A 365 -0.92 -3.54 -13.78
CA GLY A 365 -0.03 -3.79 -14.89
C GLY A 365 -0.75 -4.13 -16.19
N THR A 366 -1.45 -3.19 -16.77
CA THR A 366 -2.13 -3.30 -18.06
C THR A 366 -1.74 -2.15 -18.99
N SER A 367 -1.75 -2.39 -20.27
CA SER A 367 -1.57 -1.37 -21.33
C SER A 367 -2.38 -1.72 -22.56
N LEU A 368 -2.56 -0.72 -23.43
CA LEU A 368 -3.17 -0.92 -24.74
C LEU A 368 -2.07 -1.17 -25.78
N SER A 369 -2.17 -2.26 -26.52
CA SER A 369 -1.27 -2.61 -27.60
C SER A 369 -2.09 -3.03 -28.82
N LYS A 370 -1.92 -2.32 -29.94
CA LYS A 370 -2.66 -2.57 -31.18
C LYS A 370 -4.19 -2.67 -30.98
N GLY A 371 -4.73 -1.84 -30.09
CA GLY A 371 -6.17 -1.83 -29.78
C GLY A 371 -6.64 -2.93 -28.82
N GLN A 372 -5.74 -3.76 -28.33
CA GLN A 372 -6.03 -4.81 -27.36
C GLN A 372 -5.46 -4.46 -25.99
N LEU A 373 -6.17 -4.84 -24.93
CA LEU A 373 -5.68 -4.76 -23.57
C LEU A 373 -4.73 -5.93 -23.31
N VAL A 374 -3.53 -5.63 -22.84
CA VAL A 374 -2.49 -6.63 -22.57
C VAL A 374 -1.87 -6.46 -21.18
N THR A 375 -1.27 -7.53 -20.66
CA THR A 375 -0.48 -7.47 -19.44
C THR A 375 0.79 -6.65 -19.67
N SER A 376 1.18 -5.81 -18.69
CA SER A 376 2.37 -4.96 -18.75
C SER A 376 3.13 -4.89 -17.42
N GLY A 377 2.74 -5.65 -16.42
CA GLY A 377 3.36 -5.70 -15.11
C GLY A 377 3.03 -6.98 -14.36
N GLY A 378 3.54 -7.11 -13.14
CA GLY A 378 3.40 -8.30 -12.33
C GLY A 378 1.97 -8.51 -11.82
N ARG A 379 1.45 -7.57 -11.04
CA ARG A 379 0.04 -7.56 -10.65
C ARG A 379 -0.73 -6.85 -11.76
N VAL A 380 -1.73 -7.50 -12.32
CA VAL A 380 -2.40 -7.08 -13.56
C VAL A 380 -3.73 -6.42 -13.27
N LEU A 381 -4.58 -7.09 -12.51
CA LEU A 381 -5.92 -6.64 -12.15
C LEU A 381 -6.18 -6.87 -10.65
N CYS A 382 -7.10 -6.09 -10.10
CA CYS A 382 -7.70 -6.35 -8.79
C CYS A 382 -9.22 -6.33 -8.95
N VAL A 383 -9.84 -7.47 -8.72
CA VAL A 383 -11.30 -7.64 -8.80
C VAL A 383 -11.90 -7.47 -7.43
N VAL A 384 -12.69 -6.42 -7.23
CA VAL A 384 -13.29 -6.08 -5.93
C VAL A 384 -14.77 -6.40 -5.95
N GLY A 385 -15.17 -7.35 -5.10
CA GLY A 385 -16.57 -7.68 -4.83
C GLY A 385 -17.05 -7.06 -3.52
N LEU A 386 -18.30 -6.64 -3.47
CA LEU A 386 -18.99 -6.15 -2.28
C LEU A 386 -20.13 -7.09 -1.89
N GLY A 387 -20.32 -7.28 -0.60
CA GLY A 387 -21.39 -8.13 -0.08
C GLY A 387 -21.63 -7.91 1.42
N ASP A 388 -22.81 -8.28 1.91
CA ASP A 388 -23.19 -8.10 3.33
C ASP A 388 -22.35 -8.95 4.30
N SER A 389 -21.59 -9.88 3.76
CA SER A 389 -20.62 -10.68 4.51
C SER A 389 -19.35 -10.90 3.65
N VAL A 390 -18.27 -11.32 4.32
CA VAL A 390 -17.02 -11.69 3.61
C VAL A 390 -17.28 -12.79 2.58
N ARG A 391 -18.13 -13.79 2.89
CA ARG A 391 -18.50 -14.87 1.95
C ARG A 391 -19.24 -14.34 0.72
N MET A 392 -20.13 -13.38 0.89
CA MET A 392 -20.84 -12.77 -0.23
C MET A 392 -19.90 -11.92 -1.09
N ALA A 393 -19.03 -11.13 -0.46
CA ALA A 393 -18.00 -10.38 -1.18
C ALA A 393 -17.04 -11.29 -1.94
N GLN A 394 -16.59 -12.41 -1.34
CA GLN A 394 -15.82 -13.46 -2.03
C GLN A 394 -16.55 -13.96 -3.28
N LYS A 395 -17.82 -14.34 -3.12
CA LYS A 395 -18.64 -14.86 -4.23
C LYS A 395 -18.67 -13.88 -5.41
N GLN A 396 -18.98 -12.61 -5.14
CA GLN A 396 -19.02 -11.56 -6.16
C GLN A 396 -17.67 -11.40 -6.87
N ALA A 397 -16.57 -11.36 -6.11
CA ALA A 397 -15.24 -11.23 -6.68
C ALA A 397 -14.87 -12.43 -7.56
N TYR A 398 -15.02 -13.65 -7.08
CA TYR A 398 -14.62 -14.85 -7.81
C TYR A 398 -15.51 -15.17 -9.03
N GLU A 399 -16.80 -14.86 -8.98
CA GLU A 399 -17.67 -14.95 -10.15
C GLU A 399 -17.17 -14.06 -11.31
N THR A 400 -16.57 -12.91 -10.98
CA THR A 400 -15.96 -12.03 -11.97
C THR A 400 -14.57 -12.50 -12.37
N VAL A 401 -13.72 -12.92 -11.43
CA VAL A 401 -12.40 -13.52 -11.73
C VAL A 401 -12.55 -14.67 -12.74
N ASP A 402 -13.56 -15.51 -12.57
CA ASP A 402 -13.80 -16.66 -13.43
C ASP A 402 -14.21 -16.31 -14.88
N LYS A 403 -14.57 -15.06 -15.15
CA LYS A 403 -14.87 -14.55 -16.51
C LYS A 403 -13.63 -14.00 -17.21
N ILE A 404 -12.65 -13.53 -16.46
CA ILE A 404 -11.45 -12.86 -16.99
C ILE A 404 -10.43 -13.90 -17.43
N ARG A 405 -9.82 -13.69 -18.59
CA ARG A 405 -8.82 -14.59 -19.18
C ARG A 405 -7.61 -13.84 -19.68
N PHE A 406 -6.46 -14.28 -19.28
CA PHE A 406 -5.17 -14.05 -19.93
C PHE A 406 -4.25 -15.25 -19.64
N ASP A 407 -3.33 -15.53 -20.56
CA ASP A 407 -2.48 -16.70 -20.46
C ASP A 407 -1.56 -16.66 -19.24
N GLY A 408 -1.51 -17.76 -18.49
CA GLY A 408 -0.69 -17.88 -17.29
C GLY A 408 -1.14 -17.04 -16.10
N ALA A 409 -2.39 -16.57 -16.06
CA ALA A 409 -2.93 -15.81 -14.93
C ALA A 409 -2.78 -16.57 -13.60
N GLN A 410 -2.27 -15.88 -12.60
CA GLN A 410 -2.11 -16.41 -11.24
C GLN A 410 -3.00 -15.63 -10.27
N PHE A 411 -3.73 -16.31 -9.43
CA PHE A 411 -4.52 -15.71 -8.35
C PHE A 411 -4.82 -16.73 -7.26
N ARG A 412 -5.10 -16.25 -6.06
CA ARG A 412 -5.49 -17.11 -4.94
C ARG A 412 -7.00 -17.34 -4.94
N ARG A 413 -7.42 -18.51 -4.49
CA ARG A 413 -8.83 -18.89 -4.30
C ARG A 413 -9.33 -18.68 -2.87
N ASP A 414 -8.45 -18.36 -1.94
CA ASP A 414 -8.73 -18.31 -0.51
C ASP A 414 -8.68 -16.89 0.10
N ILE A 415 -8.70 -15.82 -0.71
CA ILE A 415 -8.69 -14.44 -0.19
C ILE A 415 -9.85 -14.24 0.78
N GLY A 416 -9.54 -13.76 1.98
CA GLY A 416 -10.52 -13.56 3.07
C GLY A 416 -10.72 -14.78 3.97
N TRP A 417 -9.97 -15.87 3.81
CA TRP A 417 -10.17 -17.11 4.54
C TRP A 417 -10.16 -16.93 6.07
N ARG A 418 -9.32 -16.03 6.59
CA ARG A 418 -9.25 -15.76 8.04
C ARG A 418 -10.56 -15.16 8.56
N ALA A 419 -11.11 -14.19 7.84
CA ALA A 419 -12.36 -13.55 8.21
C ALA A 419 -13.57 -14.49 8.07
N VAL A 420 -13.56 -15.37 7.06
CA VAL A 420 -14.60 -16.39 6.87
C VAL A 420 -14.62 -17.42 8.00
N LYS A 421 -13.46 -17.79 8.55
CA LYS A 421 -13.35 -18.76 9.65
C LYS A 421 -13.64 -18.19 11.02
N ARG A 422 -13.70 -16.86 11.17
CA ARG A 422 -14.07 -16.24 12.46
C ARG A 422 -15.53 -16.48 12.77
N PRO A 423 -15.88 -16.87 14.03
CA PRO A 423 -17.25 -16.83 14.48
C PRO A 423 -17.75 -15.38 14.43
N ALA A 424 -19.02 -15.23 14.09
CA ALA A 424 -19.69 -13.94 14.03
C ALA A 424 -19.80 -13.29 15.41
#